data_10083670b3864516156be64187192e7d
#
_entry.id   10083670b3864516156be64187192e7d
#
_cell.length_a   1.000
_cell.length_b   1.000
_cell.length_c   1.000
_cell.angle_alpha   90.00
_cell.angle_beta   90.00
_cell.angle_gamma   90.00
#
_symmetry.space_group_name_H-M   'P 1'
#
loop_
_entity.id
_entity.type
_entity.pdbx_description
1 polymer ?
#
loop_
_entity_poly.entity_id
_entity_poly.type
_entity_poly.pdbx_seq_one_letter_code
_entity_poly.pdbx_strand_id
1 'polypeptide(L)'
;SFNKEAGFHERVVIDGYGPIRAKFDTGNGTHASMFVVDKIDVSGKTVKWEKDGKKFTSKLQGESHPTHNAKIDERPIVFVNVTFNNKYYVDVPVGLTTKDSKSTFLVNRDLITRFKVNVNPNRKFVLSKWIERSDGNDTQGININPFKA
;
A
#
# COMPACT_ATOMS: atom_id res chain seq x y z
N SER A 1 16.14 12.71 -14.48
CA SER A 1 16.84 11.70 -13.69
C SER A 1 16.41 10.30 -14.11
N PHE A 2 17.29 9.34 -13.91
CA PHE A 2 17.00 7.96 -14.25
C PHE A 2 16.16 7.30 -13.18
N ASN A 3 15.25 6.41 -13.60
CA ASN A 3 14.53 5.57 -12.68
C ASN A 3 15.49 4.53 -12.07
N LYS A 4 15.26 4.21 -10.80
CA LYS A 4 15.96 3.12 -10.11
C LYS A 4 15.22 1.81 -10.34
N GLU A 5 15.94 0.70 -10.26
CA GLU A 5 15.32 -0.62 -10.24
C GLU A 5 14.73 -0.88 -8.86
N ALA A 6 13.47 -1.33 -8.82
CA ALA A 6 12.83 -1.89 -7.64
C ALA A 6 12.53 -3.37 -7.87
N GLY A 7 12.40 -4.13 -6.79
CA GLY A 7 11.84 -5.46 -6.86
C GLY A 7 10.31 -5.41 -6.98
N PHE A 8 9.69 -6.55 -7.29
CA PHE A 8 8.22 -6.60 -7.31
C PHE A 8 7.61 -6.57 -5.91
N HIS A 9 8.39 -6.86 -4.85
CA HIS A 9 8.07 -6.57 -3.47
C HIS A 9 9.11 -5.60 -2.91
N GLU A 10 8.61 -4.59 -2.18
CA GLU A 10 9.46 -3.63 -1.46
C GLU A 10 8.80 -3.25 -0.14
N ARG A 11 9.59 -2.77 0.80
CA ARG A 11 9.10 -2.24 2.06
C ARG A 11 8.65 -0.80 1.87
N VAL A 12 7.40 -0.54 2.16
CA VAL A 12 6.80 0.81 2.17
C VAL A 12 6.32 1.08 3.59
N VAL A 13 6.50 2.29 4.09
CA VAL A 13 5.99 2.69 5.40
C VAL A 13 4.77 3.57 5.21
N ILE A 14 3.64 3.16 5.77
CA ILE A 14 2.40 3.94 5.77
C ILE A 14 2.32 4.71 7.07
N ASP A 15 2.19 6.03 6.99
CA ASP A 15 2.09 6.88 8.17
C ASP A 15 0.96 6.43 9.10
N GLY A 16 1.28 6.34 10.39
CA GLY A 16 0.35 5.91 11.43
C GLY A 16 0.13 4.40 11.49
N TYR A 17 0.46 3.68 10.44
CA TYR A 17 0.35 2.23 10.42
C TYR A 17 1.71 1.55 10.65
N GLY A 18 2.71 1.88 9.84
CA GLY A 18 4.04 1.27 9.90
C GLY A 18 4.46 0.60 8.60
N PRO A 19 5.54 -0.21 8.65
CA PRO A 19 6.05 -0.87 7.46
C PRO A 19 5.11 -1.96 6.97
N ILE A 20 4.95 -2.03 5.64
CA ILE A 20 4.15 -3.02 4.96
C ILE A 20 4.93 -3.59 3.79
N ARG A 21 4.76 -4.87 3.53
CA ARG A 21 5.30 -5.53 2.35
C ARG A 21 4.40 -5.21 1.17
N ALA A 22 4.84 -4.30 0.33
CA ALA A 22 4.07 -3.84 -0.82
C ALA A 22 4.42 -4.67 -2.05
N LYS A 23 3.42 -5.02 -2.85
CA LYS A 23 3.60 -5.63 -4.17
C LYS A 23 3.40 -4.56 -5.22
N PHE A 24 4.38 -4.38 -6.10
CA PHE A 24 4.34 -3.41 -7.18
C PHE A 24 3.63 -4.04 -8.38
N ASP A 25 2.37 -3.65 -8.58
CA ASP A 25 1.47 -4.26 -9.56
C ASP A 25 1.43 -3.42 -10.84
N THR A 26 2.31 -3.74 -11.79
CA THR A 26 2.40 -3.03 -13.07
C THR A 26 1.17 -3.21 -13.95
N GLY A 27 0.33 -4.20 -13.65
CA GLY A 27 -0.94 -4.42 -14.33
C GLY A 27 -2.10 -3.61 -13.77
N ASN A 28 -1.93 -2.95 -12.60
CA ASN A 28 -3.00 -2.18 -11.98
C ASN A 28 -2.98 -0.73 -12.49
N GLY A 29 -3.83 -0.45 -13.47
CA GLY A 29 -4.01 0.89 -14.03
C GLY A 29 -5.14 1.71 -13.42
N THR A 30 -5.70 1.30 -12.28
CA THR A 30 -6.72 2.05 -11.57
C THR A 30 -6.13 3.30 -10.91
N HIS A 31 -7.00 4.23 -10.49
CA HIS A 31 -6.57 5.51 -9.91
C HIS A 31 -6.05 5.40 -8.47
N ALA A 32 -6.14 4.25 -7.85
CA ALA A 32 -5.73 4.06 -6.46
C ALA A 32 -5.01 2.72 -6.30
N SER A 33 -4.03 2.69 -5.41
CA SER A 33 -3.45 1.46 -4.92
C SER A 33 -4.49 0.73 -4.05
N MET A 34 -4.34 -0.58 -3.88
CA MET A 34 -5.25 -1.36 -3.04
C MET A 34 -4.64 -1.57 -1.66
N PHE A 35 -5.43 -1.36 -0.61
CA PHE A 35 -5.01 -1.62 0.75
C PHE A 35 -6.05 -2.48 1.47
N VAL A 36 -5.64 -3.69 1.86
CA VAL A 36 -6.51 -4.61 2.61
C VAL A 36 -6.47 -4.24 4.08
N VAL A 37 -7.63 -3.97 4.64
CA VAL A 37 -7.79 -3.57 6.04
C VAL A 37 -8.80 -4.47 6.74
N ASP A 38 -8.93 -4.35 8.07
CA ASP A 38 -9.78 -5.25 8.85
C ASP A 38 -11.22 -4.78 8.94
N LYS A 39 -11.43 -3.45 9.02
CA LYS A 39 -12.77 -2.86 9.12
C LYS A 39 -12.84 -1.56 8.34
N ILE A 40 -14.00 -1.31 7.74
CA ILE A 40 -14.30 -0.08 7.01
C ILE A 40 -15.70 0.36 7.39
N ASP A 41 -15.85 1.62 7.79
CA ASP A 41 -17.14 2.26 8.04
C ASP A 41 -17.17 3.61 7.34
N VAL A 42 -18.00 3.71 6.30
CA VAL A 42 -18.20 4.95 5.55
C VAL A 42 -19.45 5.64 6.06
N SER A 43 -19.29 6.86 6.53
CA SER A 43 -20.39 7.70 6.99
C SER A 43 -20.27 9.10 6.35
N GLY A 44 -21.15 9.40 5.41
CA GLY A 44 -21.08 10.64 4.64
C GLY A 44 -19.76 10.74 3.88
N LYS A 45 -18.97 11.76 4.18
CA LYS A 45 -17.67 11.99 3.56
C LYS A 45 -16.50 11.53 4.45
N THR A 46 -16.78 10.76 5.47
CA THR A 46 -15.77 10.26 6.42
C THR A 46 -15.69 8.76 6.33
N VAL A 47 -14.46 8.25 6.32
CA VAL A 47 -14.17 6.82 6.35
C VAL A 47 -13.41 6.53 7.63
N LYS A 48 -13.99 5.70 8.50
CA LYS A 48 -13.30 5.14 9.66
C LYS A 48 -12.85 3.74 9.28
N TRP A 49 -11.59 3.45 9.50
CA TRP A 49 -11.05 2.15 9.15
C TRP A 49 -10.03 1.70 10.19
N GLU A 50 -9.80 0.42 10.19
CA GLU A 50 -8.99 -0.22 11.22
C GLU A 50 -8.16 -1.32 10.61
N LYS A 51 -6.91 -1.40 11.04
CA LYS A 51 -6.00 -2.47 10.64
C LYS A 51 -5.03 -2.78 11.78
N ASP A 52 -4.91 -4.07 12.11
CA ASP A 52 -4.01 -4.57 13.15
C ASP A 52 -4.15 -3.81 14.47
N GLY A 53 -5.40 -3.52 14.87
CA GLY A 53 -5.72 -2.81 16.11
C GLY A 53 -5.51 -1.31 16.06
N LYS A 54 -5.04 -0.75 14.95
CA LYS A 54 -4.86 0.68 14.77
C LYS A 54 -6.07 1.28 14.06
N LYS A 55 -6.55 2.42 14.56
CA LYS A 55 -7.76 3.08 14.08
C LYS A 55 -7.43 4.38 13.36
N PHE A 56 -8.10 4.59 12.24
CA PHE A 56 -7.88 5.73 11.38
C PHE A 56 -9.21 6.39 11.02
N THR A 57 -9.17 7.70 10.83
CA THR A 57 -10.29 8.46 10.29
C THR A 57 -9.76 9.27 9.11
N SER A 58 -10.38 9.09 7.97
CA SER A 58 -9.95 9.71 6.72
C SER A 58 -11.13 10.34 6.01
N LYS A 59 -10.83 11.34 5.17
CA LYS A 59 -11.83 11.93 4.29
C LYS A 59 -12.04 11.00 3.09
N LEU A 60 -13.29 10.76 2.72
CA LEU A 60 -13.63 10.03 1.50
C LEU A 60 -13.26 10.88 0.29
N GLN A 61 -12.40 10.36 -0.59
CA GLN A 61 -11.96 11.04 -1.80
C GLN A 61 -12.73 10.59 -3.04
N GLY A 62 -13.33 9.41 -2.99
CA GLY A 62 -14.05 8.81 -4.10
C GLY A 62 -14.20 7.32 -3.86
N GLU A 63 -14.58 6.61 -4.92
CA GLU A 63 -14.71 5.17 -4.87
C GLU A 63 -14.06 4.54 -6.09
N SER A 64 -13.43 3.38 -5.88
CA SER A 64 -12.91 2.54 -6.95
C SER A 64 -13.83 1.34 -7.11
N HIS A 65 -14.11 0.96 -8.37
CA HIS A 65 -15.03 -0.11 -8.71
C HIS A 65 -14.34 -1.19 -9.55
N PRO A 66 -13.30 -1.86 -9.02
CA PRO A 66 -12.67 -2.93 -9.78
C PRO A 66 -13.63 -4.09 -9.97
N THR A 67 -13.56 -4.72 -11.15
CA THR A 67 -14.35 -5.92 -11.45
C THR A 67 -13.49 -7.14 -11.17
N HIS A 68 -14.05 -8.10 -10.41
CA HIS A 68 -13.42 -9.37 -10.14
C HIS A 68 -14.48 -10.47 -10.25
N ASN A 69 -14.24 -11.46 -11.11
CA ASN A 69 -15.19 -12.54 -11.38
C ASN A 69 -16.61 -12.03 -11.68
N ALA A 70 -16.71 -11.00 -12.54
CA ALA A 70 -17.95 -10.33 -12.93
C ALA A 70 -18.71 -9.66 -11.77
N LYS A 71 -18.05 -9.48 -10.61
CA LYS A 71 -18.61 -8.72 -9.48
C LYS A 71 -17.87 -7.39 -9.36
N ILE A 72 -18.65 -6.34 -9.06
CA ILE A 72 -18.09 -5.02 -8.76
C ILE A 72 -17.74 -4.97 -7.27
N ASP A 73 -16.50 -4.62 -6.95
CA ASP A 73 -16.04 -4.39 -5.60
C ASP A 73 -15.91 -2.89 -5.37
N GLU A 74 -16.83 -2.32 -4.61
CA GLU A 74 -16.80 -0.90 -4.26
C GLU A 74 -15.78 -0.67 -3.15
N ARG A 75 -14.80 0.18 -3.41
CA ARG A 75 -13.73 0.49 -2.46
C ARG A 75 -13.69 1.98 -2.21
N PRO A 76 -13.90 2.43 -0.97
CA PRO A 76 -13.70 3.85 -0.66
C PRO A 76 -12.24 4.21 -0.84
N ILE A 77 -12.00 5.35 -1.49
CA ILE A 77 -10.65 5.88 -1.68
C ILE A 77 -10.39 6.92 -0.60
N VAL A 78 -9.27 6.75 0.08
CA VAL A 78 -8.75 7.71 1.05
C VAL A 78 -7.31 8.06 0.69
N PHE A 79 -6.80 9.16 1.22
CA PHE A 79 -5.38 9.50 1.10
C PHE A 79 -4.61 8.97 2.30
N VAL A 80 -3.45 8.39 2.02
CA VAL A 80 -2.44 8.05 3.02
C VAL A 80 -1.12 8.69 2.63
N ASN A 81 -0.23 8.88 3.60
CA ASN A 81 1.13 9.33 3.35
C ASN A 81 2.06 8.14 3.51
N VAL A 82 3.04 8.03 2.65
CA VAL A 82 3.95 6.89 2.67
C VAL A 82 5.41 7.35 2.55
N THR A 83 6.30 6.54 3.09
CA THR A 83 7.74 6.68 2.89
C THR A 83 8.23 5.46 2.12
N PHE A 84 8.99 5.71 1.07
CA PHE A 84 9.63 4.67 0.29
C PHE A 84 10.98 5.17 -0.20
N ASN A 85 12.01 4.35 -0.03
CA ASN A 85 13.36 4.66 -0.51
C ASN A 85 13.84 6.04 -0.02
N ASN A 86 13.64 6.33 1.26
CA ASN A 86 14.03 7.57 1.95
C ASN A 86 13.30 8.83 1.44
N LYS A 87 12.19 8.69 0.74
CA LYS A 87 11.36 9.81 0.28
C LYS A 87 9.97 9.71 0.85
N TYR A 88 9.40 10.88 1.17
CA TYR A 88 8.06 11.01 1.72
C TYR A 88 7.10 11.46 0.62
N TYR A 89 5.98 10.76 0.52
CA TYR A 89 4.94 11.01 -0.48
C TYR A 89 3.62 11.27 0.23
N VAL A 90 3.02 12.41 -0.04
CA VAL A 90 1.74 12.80 0.58
C VAL A 90 0.59 12.55 -0.38
N ASP A 91 -0.61 12.38 0.21
CA ASP A 91 -1.86 12.25 -0.53
C ASP A 91 -1.82 11.12 -1.55
N VAL A 92 -1.37 9.97 -1.12
CA VAL A 92 -1.36 8.76 -1.95
C VAL A 92 -2.75 8.12 -1.90
N PRO A 93 -3.47 8.05 -3.04
CA PRO A 93 -4.80 7.44 -3.03
C PRO A 93 -4.72 5.93 -2.87
N VAL A 94 -5.49 5.41 -1.93
CA VAL A 94 -5.63 3.97 -1.71
C VAL A 94 -7.12 3.62 -1.66
N GLY A 95 -7.49 2.55 -2.35
CA GLY A 95 -8.81 1.96 -2.24
C GLY A 95 -8.79 0.93 -1.12
N LEU A 96 -9.61 1.13 -0.11
CA LEU A 96 -9.69 0.24 1.05
C LEU A 96 -10.62 -0.94 0.74
N THR A 97 -10.22 -2.13 1.13
CA THR A 97 -11.04 -3.34 1.01
C THR A 97 -10.83 -4.24 2.22
N THR A 98 -11.87 -4.96 2.60
CA THR A 98 -11.78 -6.01 3.63
C THR A 98 -11.64 -7.40 3.02
N LYS A 99 -11.63 -7.52 1.70
CA LYS A 99 -11.46 -8.81 1.04
C LYS A 99 -10.03 -9.29 1.15
N ASP A 100 -9.87 -10.54 1.56
CA ASP A 100 -8.56 -11.17 1.63
C ASP A 100 -7.88 -11.18 0.26
N SER A 101 -6.60 -10.91 0.29
CA SER A 101 -5.73 -10.98 -0.88
C SER A 101 -4.37 -11.49 -0.44
N LYS A 102 -3.65 -12.14 -1.35
CA LYS A 102 -2.26 -12.57 -1.10
C LYS A 102 -1.34 -11.40 -0.78
N SER A 103 -1.69 -10.21 -1.28
CA SER A 103 -0.93 -8.99 -1.02
C SER A 103 -1.82 -8.00 -0.30
N THR A 104 -1.32 -7.46 0.81
CA THR A 104 -2.05 -6.50 1.63
C THR A 104 -2.03 -5.11 1.03
N PHE A 105 -0.97 -4.76 0.31
CA PHE A 105 -0.82 -3.46 -0.35
C PHE A 105 -0.35 -3.69 -1.78
N LEU A 106 -1.22 -3.39 -2.74
CA LEU A 106 -0.89 -3.45 -4.16
C LEU A 106 -0.64 -2.03 -4.67
N VAL A 107 0.60 -1.75 -5.02
CA VAL A 107 1.01 -0.44 -5.54
C VAL A 107 0.61 -0.37 -7.01
N ASN A 108 -0.24 0.62 -7.35
CA ASN A 108 -0.70 0.81 -8.72
C ASN A 108 0.34 1.48 -9.61
N ARG A 109 0.07 1.54 -10.91
CA ARG A 109 1.01 2.13 -11.89
C ARG A 109 1.31 3.61 -11.60
N ASP A 110 0.30 4.39 -11.18
CA ASP A 110 0.50 5.80 -10.86
C ASP A 110 1.50 5.99 -9.72
N LEU A 111 1.41 5.18 -8.67
CA LEU A 111 2.34 5.26 -7.56
C LEU A 111 3.73 4.75 -7.94
N ILE A 112 3.82 3.69 -8.75
CA ILE A 112 5.10 3.20 -9.29
C ILE A 112 5.78 4.34 -10.06
N THR A 113 5.05 5.05 -10.91
CA THR A 113 5.57 6.19 -11.66
C THR A 113 6.03 7.31 -10.73
N ARG A 114 5.24 7.60 -9.71
CA ARG A 114 5.55 8.63 -8.71
C ARG A 114 6.82 8.28 -7.91
N PHE A 115 7.01 6.99 -7.61
CA PHE A 115 8.22 6.48 -6.97
C PHE A 115 9.47 6.54 -7.86
N LYS A 116 9.29 6.72 -9.16
CA LYS A 116 10.38 6.77 -10.16
C LYS A 116 11.22 5.50 -10.15
N VAL A 117 10.55 4.36 -10.26
CA VAL A 117 11.19 3.05 -10.31
C VAL A 117 10.73 2.26 -11.53
N ASN A 118 11.59 1.37 -11.98
CA ASN A 118 11.27 0.30 -12.91
C ASN A 118 11.23 -1.00 -12.12
N VAL A 119 10.18 -1.77 -12.27
CA VAL A 119 9.97 -2.98 -11.49
C VAL A 119 10.59 -4.18 -12.17
N ASN A 120 11.48 -4.87 -11.46
CA ASN A 120 12.03 -6.14 -11.89
C ASN A 120 11.20 -7.28 -11.28
N PRO A 121 10.47 -8.06 -12.09
CA PRO A 121 9.59 -9.11 -11.56
C PRO A 121 10.35 -10.31 -10.98
N ASN A 122 11.66 -10.38 -11.18
CA ASN A 122 12.49 -11.48 -10.70
C ASN A 122 13.24 -11.17 -9.41
N ARG A 123 13.06 -9.98 -8.86
CA ARG A 123 13.78 -9.55 -7.65
C ARG A 123 12.83 -9.04 -6.57
N LYS A 124 13.26 -9.11 -5.33
CA LYS A 124 12.55 -8.60 -4.14
C LYS A 124 13.50 -7.77 -3.30
N PHE A 125 12.98 -6.69 -2.71
CA PHE A 125 13.71 -5.88 -1.73
C PHE A 125 15.07 -5.40 -2.26
N VAL A 126 15.04 -4.78 -3.44
CA VAL A 126 16.22 -4.18 -4.07
C VAL A 126 16.55 -2.85 -3.41
N LEU A 127 15.52 -2.04 -3.12
CA LEU A 127 15.65 -0.68 -2.58
C LEU A 127 15.35 -0.61 -1.09
N SER A 128 14.98 -1.72 -0.47
CA SER A 128 14.57 -1.75 0.93
C SER A 128 14.95 -3.08 1.57
N LYS A 129 14.89 -3.14 2.89
CA LYS A 129 15.10 -4.36 3.66
C LYS A 129 13.79 -4.79 4.29
N TRP A 130 13.53 -6.09 4.27
CA TRP A 130 12.38 -6.66 4.93
C TRP A 130 12.84 -7.66 5.98
N ILE A 131 12.35 -7.47 7.22
CA ILE A 131 12.64 -8.36 8.33
C ILE A 131 11.32 -8.98 8.75
N GLU A 132 11.24 -10.31 8.68
CA GLU A 132 10.06 -11.07 9.10
C GLU A 132 9.76 -10.83 10.58
N ARG A 133 8.48 -10.77 10.91
CA ARG A 133 8.05 -10.71 12.31
C ARG A 133 8.10 -12.11 12.91
N SER A 134 8.43 -12.17 14.20
CA SER A 134 8.50 -13.43 14.95
C SER A 134 7.13 -14.11 15.13
N ASP A 135 6.03 -13.36 14.96
CA ASP A 135 4.67 -13.87 15.07
C ASP A 135 4.15 -14.52 13.77
N GLY A 136 4.98 -14.61 12.74
CA GLY A 136 4.61 -15.20 11.46
C GLY A 136 3.83 -14.26 10.52
N ASN A 137 3.57 -13.02 10.92
CA ASN A 137 2.93 -12.04 10.04
C ASN A 137 3.95 -11.56 9.01
N ASP A 138 3.81 -12.01 7.76
CA ASP A 138 4.71 -11.68 6.66
C ASP A 138 4.29 -10.43 5.87
N THR A 139 3.15 -9.80 6.23
CA THR A 139 2.67 -8.59 5.55
C THR A 139 3.15 -7.32 6.21
N GLN A 140 3.49 -7.36 7.49
CA GLN A 140 3.97 -6.21 8.25
C GLN A 140 5.37 -6.54 8.82
N GLY A 141 6.36 -5.78 8.41
CA GLY A 141 7.74 -5.95 8.88
C GLY A 141 8.02 -5.29 10.22
N ILE A 142 9.22 -5.51 10.72
CA ILE A 142 9.74 -4.78 11.87
C ILE A 142 10.06 -3.35 11.44
N ASN A 143 9.65 -2.37 12.25
CA ASN A 143 10.00 -0.99 12.00
C ASN A 143 11.48 -0.76 12.36
N ILE A 144 12.30 -0.50 11.35
CA ILE A 144 13.71 -0.22 11.51
C ILE A 144 14.00 1.19 10.99
N ASN A 145 14.90 1.88 11.68
CA ASN A 145 15.37 3.18 11.19
C ASN A 145 16.33 2.94 10.02
N PRO A 146 16.01 3.38 8.79
CA PRO A 146 16.86 3.14 7.62
C PRO A 146 18.24 3.81 7.73
N PHE A 147 18.39 4.80 8.60
CA PHE A 147 19.65 5.49 8.83
C PHE A 147 20.53 4.84 9.90
N LYS A 148 20.03 3.80 10.56
CA LYS A 148 20.73 3.05 11.61
C LYS A 148 20.92 1.58 11.25
N ALA A 149 20.85 1.28 9.99
CA ALA A 149 21.02 -0.10 9.53
C ALA A 149 22.43 -0.62 9.81
#